data_7dbab97405eb39689087b4ee621bb753
#
_entry.id   7dbab97405eb39689087b4ee621bb753
#
_cell.length_a   1.000
_cell.length_b   1.000
_cell.length_c   1.000
_cell.angle_alpha   90.00
_cell.angle_beta   90.00
_cell.angle_gamma   90.00
#
_symmetry.space_group_name_H-M   'P 1'
#
loop_
_entity.id
_entity.type
_entity.pdbx_description
1 polymer ?
#
loop_
_entity_poly.entity_id
_entity_poly.type
_entity_poly.pdbx_seq_one_letter_code
_entity_poly.pdbx_strand_id
1 'polypeptide(L)'
;MMQEMNLAAISIELGIAVLMAAVLLIDLCMARGTSRRALARVTALGLLGVLVLAVRMYPPDGGATAFFAGLYIVDGYAVFFKILFIVGVLATVLFAEDYVEKMIRHRGEFYLLLLSALLGMCALASANDLMTAFVGLELMTISFYTLVAIRTDAPLSAEAGIKYLVFGSGSTAVLLYGMSLVYGMTGTMMFQGIAQGLGLVLSLGLIGVVFILAGFFFKLSIIPFHLWAPDVYEGAPAPVTALLAMCSKAAGVAILLRVLFVAFPALSAYWTHLMAALACVSMVGGNIMAFRQTNIKRMLAYSSIAQAGYMMTAMVATNAAGIKAVLFYAMVYVLANVGAFVTVSYLETERGSADFRSVRGLAHDSLLPAGILMVALLTMAGIPPTAGFVGKIYIFSAAIDAGYLWLAGLGFVVSMMSVYYYLLVIKEMFRDVEADEPMIDTPLHLPLSAGAMGVIAVAFTLVIGVWAEPLSIFSNIAVYTFMR
;
A
#
# COMPACT_ATOMS: atom_id res chain seq x y z
N MET A 1 5.85 -34.16 -17.92
CA MET A 1 6.46 -34.42 -16.61
C MET A 1 5.77 -33.53 -15.64
N MET A 2 4.94 -34.06 -14.73
CA MET A 2 4.33 -33.30 -13.65
C MET A 2 5.45 -32.74 -12.79
N GLN A 3 5.73 -31.45 -12.92
CA GLN A 3 6.50 -30.75 -11.89
C GLN A 3 5.60 -30.78 -10.65
N GLU A 4 6.04 -31.53 -9.66
CA GLU A 4 5.29 -31.81 -8.44
C GLU A 4 4.65 -30.56 -7.89
N MET A 5 3.39 -30.65 -7.50
CA MET A 5 2.70 -29.57 -6.75
C MET A 5 3.44 -29.38 -5.42
N ASN A 6 4.44 -28.52 -5.41
CA ASN A 6 5.21 -28.24 -4.22
C ASN A 6 4.42 -27.28 -3.32
N LEU A 7 3.62 -27.85 -2.43
CA LEU A 7 2.82 -27.07 -1.46
C LEU A 7 3.70 -26.19 -0.53
N ALA A 8 4.99 -26.54 -0.38
CA ALA A 8 5.90 -25.69 0.37
C ALA A 8 6.12 -24.33 -0.29
N ALA A 9 6.02 -24.23 -1.62
CA ALA A 9 6.16 -22.97 -2.35
C ALA A 9 5.06 -21.95 -2.01
N ILE A 10 3.85 -22.42 -1.70
CA ILE A 10 2.69 -21.61 -1.34
C ILE A 10 2.37 -21.67 0.15
N SER A 11 3.35 -22.01 1.00
CA SER A 11 3.13 -22.19 2.44
C SER A 11 2.64 -20.91 3.14
N ILE A 12 3.03 -19.73 2.66
CA ILE A 12 2.55 -18.43 3.17
C ILE A 12 1.06 -18.29 2.88
N GLU A 13 0.63 -18.51 1.64
CA GLU A 13 -0.77 -18.45 1.21
C GLU A 13 -1.62 -19.50 1.90
N LEU A 14 -1.10 -20.72 2.04
CA LEU A 14 -1.77 -21.78 2.80
C LEU A 14 -1.90 -21.42 4.28
N GLY A 15 -0.87 -20.83 4.88
CA GLY A 15 -0.92 -20.33 6.26
C GLY A 15 -2.02 -19.27 6.45
N ILE A 16 -2.13 -18.33 5.50
CA ILE A 16 -3.22 -17.34 5.51
C ILE A 16 -4.58 -18.00 5.33
N ALA A 17 -4.73 -18.96 4.40
CA ALA A 17 -5.99 -19.67 4.17
C ALA A 17 -6.42 -20.49 5.40
N VAL A 18 -5.49 -21.16 6.07
CA VAL A 18 -5.75 -21.89 7.33
C VAL A 18 -6.17 -20.91 8.43
N LEU A 19 -5.51 -19.74 8.51
CA LEU A 19 -5.89 -18.71 9.47
C LEU A 19 -7.29 -18.16 9.19
N MET A 20 -7.64 -17.93 7.91
CA MET A 20 -9.00 -17.55 7.51
C MET A 20 -10.05 -18.58 7.96
N ALA A 21 -9.79 -19.87 7.71
CA ALA A 21 -10.66 -20.95 8.14
C ALA A 21 -10.81 -20.99 9.68
N ALA A 22 -9.71 -20.82 10.41
CA ALA A 22 -9.73 -20.76 11.88
C ALA A 22 -10.54 -19.57 12.39
N VAL A 23 -10.33 -18.37 11.84
CA VAL A 23 -11.10 -17.16 12.21
C VAL A 23 -12.59 -17.35 11.92
N LEU A 24 -12.95 -17.92 10.76
CA LEU A 24 -14.33 -18.20 10.40
C LEU A 24 -14.98 -19.19 11.38
N LEU A 25 -14.32 -20.31 11.67
CA LEU A 25 -14.86 -21.32 12.58
C LEU A 25 -15.04 -20.77 14.00
N ILE A 26 -14.07 -20.00 14.49
CA ILE A 26 -14.17 -19.35 15.81
C ILE A 26 -15.34 -18.37 15.82
N ASP A 27 -15.48 -17.52 14.79
CA ASP A 27 -16.60 -16.56 14.74
C ASP A 27 -17.97 -17.24 14.71
N LEU A 28 -18.12 -18.33 13.95
CA LEU A 28 -19.35 -19.13 13.91
C LEU A 28 -19.69 -19.81 15.25
N CYS A 29 -18.67 -20.19 16.03
CA CYS A 29 -18.85 -20.80 17.35
C CYS A 29 -19.13 -19.77 18.46
N MET A 30 -18.85 -18.48 18.23
CA MET A 30 -19.09 -17.43 19.22
C MET A 30 -20.56 -17.00 19.26
N ALA A 31 -21.11 -16.85 20.47
CA ALA A 31 -22.48 -16.40 20.64
C ALA A 31 -22.71 -14.99 20.04
N ARG A 32 -23.92 -14.74 19.54
CA ARG A 32 -24.31 -13.41 19.02
C ARG A 32 -24.24 -12.38 20.14
N GLY A 33 -23.66 -11.20 19.83
CA GLY A 33 -23.55 -10.10 20.80
C GLY A 33 -22.34 -10.16 21.74
N THR A 34 -21.51 -11.21 21.69
CA THR A 34 -20.25 -11.25 22.45
C THR A 34 -19.18 -10.39 21.78
N SER A 35 -18.23 -9.88 22.60
CA SER A 35 -17.06 -9.15 22.09
C SER A 35 -16.21 -10.03 21.18
N ARG A 36 -15.77 -9.48 20.06
CA ARG A 36 -14.93 -10.18 19.06
C ARG A 36 -13.43 -9.88 19.21
N ARG A 37 -13.00 -9.30 20.33
CA ARG A 37 -11.57 -9.05 20.59
C ARG A 37 -10.71 -10.32 20.53
N ALA A 38 -11.29 -11.48 20.86
CA ALA A 38 -10.60 -12.77 20.70
C ALA A 38 -10.20 -13.04 19.24
N LEU A 39 -11.05 -12.66 18.27
CA LEU A 39 -10.73 -12.81 16.83
C LEU A 39 -9.55 -11.93 16.43
N ALA A 40 -9.47 -10.69 16.91
CA ALA A 40 -8.31 -9.81 16.68
C ALA A 40 -7.01 -10.47 17.16
N ARG A 41 -7.03 -11.04 18.38
CA ARG A 41 -5.85 -11.70 18.97
C ARG A 41 -5.46 -12.97 18.22
N VAL A 42 -6.43 -13.81 17.86
CA VAL A 42 -6.18 -15.02 17.07
C VAL A 42 -5.61 -14.64 15.70
N THR A 43 -6.19 -13.63 15.03
CA THR A 43 -5.69 -13.14 13.75
C THR A 43 -4.26 -12.59 13.87
N ALA A 44 -3.98 -11.80 14.91
CA ALA A 44 -2.64 -11.26 15.14
C ALA A 44 -1.60 -12.36 15.41
N LEU A 45 -1.93 -13.34 16.27
CA LEU A 45 -1.04 -14.49 16.56
C LEU A 45 -0.81 -15.35 15.32
N GLY A 46 -1.87 -15.60 14.54
CA GLY A 46 -1.76 -16.34 13.27
C GLY A 46 -0.88 -15.61 12.27
N LEU A 47 -1.04 -14.28 12.14
CA LEU A 47 -0.21 -13.46 11.26
C LEU A 47 1.26 -13.43 11.70
N LEU A 48 1.55 -13.45 13.01
CA LEU A 48 2.93 -13.62 13.50
C LEU A 48 3.51 -14.97 13.07
N GLY A 49 2.73 -16.05 13.13
CA GLY A 49 3.14 -17.37 12.63
C GLY A 49 3.43 -17.34 11.12
N VAL A 50 2.55 -16.71 10.33
CA VAL A 50 2.75 -16.54 8.88
C VAL A 50 3.96 -15.64 8.59
N LEU A 51 4.22 -14.62 9.39
CA LEU A 51 5.41 -13.77 9.27
C LEU A 51 6.70 -14.57 9.48
N VAL A 52 6.73 -15.44 10.49
CA VAL A 52 7.88 -16.33 10.72
C VAL A 52 8.10 -17.26 9.53
N LEU A 53 7.03 -17.80 8.93
CA LEU A 53 7.14 -18.61 7.71
C LEU A 53 7.70 -17.78 6.55
N ALA A 54 7.22 -16.56 6.35
CA ALA A 54 7.69 -15.67 5.29
C ALA A 54 9.19 -15.33 5.44
N VAL A 55 9.63 -15.02 6.66
CA VAL A 55 11.05 -14.75 6.94
C VAL A 55 11.93 -15.99 6.68
N ARG A 56 11.47 -17.19 7.02
CA ARG A 56 12.18 -18.45 6.73
C ARG A 56 12.25 -18.78 5.25
N MET A 57 11.28 -18.34 4.47
CA MET A 57 11.26 -18.54 3.02
C MET A 57 12.10 -17.49 2.26
N TYR A 58 12.61 -16.48 2.95
CA TYR A 58 13.46 -15.48 2.31
C TYR A 58 14.77 -16.14 1.83
N PRO A 59 15.03 -16.16 0.49
CA PRO A 59 16.14 -16.92 -0.03
C PRO A 59 17.48 -16.23 0.29
N PRO A 60 18.36 -16.84 1.10
CA PRO A 60 19.64 -16.23 1.47
C PRO A 60 20.58 -16.13 0.27
N ASP A 61 20.48 -17.08 -0.69
CA ASP A 61 21.35 -17.19 -1.85
C ASP A 61 20.83 -16.51 -3.12
N GLY A 62 19.70 -15.79 -3.00
CA GLY A 62 19.13 -15.04 -4.12
C GLY A 62 18.59 -15.89 -5.27
N GLY A 63 18.16 -17.14 -5.00
CA GLY A 63 17.55 -18.01 -6.00
C GLY A 63 16.11 -17.61 -6.31
N ALA A 64 15.72 -17.67 -7.59
CA ALA A 64 14.33 -17.58 -8.03
C ALA A 64 13.90 -18.97 -8.55
N THR A 65 12.75 -19.45 -8.06
CA THR A 65 12.19 -20.75 -8.50
C THR A 65 10.74 -20.56 -8.92
N ALA A 66 10.42 -21.08 -10.11
CA ALA A 66 9.08 -21.07 -10.66
C ALA A 66 8.37 -22.41 -10.37
N PHE A 67 7.10 -22.33 -9.99
CA PHE A 67 6.26 -23.46 -9.63
C PHE A 67 4.95 -23.42 -10.43
N PHE A 68 4.16 -24.49 -10.37
CA PHE A 68 2.85 -24.59 -11.03
C PHE A 68 2.93 -24.25 -12.52
N ALA A 69 3.76 -24.97 -13.26
CA ALA A 69 4.01 -24.74 -14.69
C ALA A 69 4.53 -23.33 -15.01
N GLY A 70 5.19 -22.66 -14.06
CA GLY A 70 5.74 -21.33 -14.24
C GLY A 70 4.81 -20.17 -13.87
N LEU A 71 3.57 -20.43 -13.47
CA LEU A 71 2.58 -19.37 -13.13
C LEU A 71 2.93 -18.62 -11.83
N TYR A 72 3.67 -19.27 -10.94
CA TYR A 72 3.98 -18.75 -9.61
C TYR A 72 5.49 -18.77 -9.37
N ILE A 73 6.03 -17.65 -8.89
CA ILE A 73 7.46 -17.51 -8.62
C ILE A 73 7.71 -17.23 -7.14
N VAL A 74 8.69 -17.93 -6.58
CA VAL A 74 9.26 -17.67 -5.26
C VAL A 74 10.64 -17.08 -5.45
N ASP A 75 10.77 -15.80 -5.19
CA ASP A 75 12.02 -15.06 -5.24
C ASP A 75 12.10 -14.08 -4.05
N GLY A 76 13.25 -13.51 -3.79
CA GLY A 76 13.43 -12.54 -2.71
C GLY A 76 12.54 -11.31 -2.86
N TYR A 77 12.21 -10.93 -4.09
CA TYR A 77 11.31 -9.85 -4.40
C TYR A 77 9.87 -10.13 -3.92
N ALA A 78 9.32 -11.28 -4.29
CA ALA A 78 7.98 -11.67 -3.84
C ALA A 78 7.91 -11.79 -2.31
N VAL A 79 8.90 -12.43 -1.70
CA VAL A 79 8.94 -12.61 -0.24
C VAL A 79 9.11 -11.26 0.48
N PHE A 80 9.90 -10.33 -0.06
CA PHE A 80 9.99 -8.95 0.46
C PHE A 80 8.62 -8.29 0.57
N PHE A 81 7.84 -8.30 -0.52
CA PHE A 81 6.51 -7.69 -0.52
C PHE A 81 5.52 -8.45 0.37
N LYS A 82 5.58 -9.78 0.42
CA LYS A 82 4.74 -10.57 1.34
C LYS A 82 5.01 -10.23 2.80
N ILE A 83 6.27 -10.10 3.21
CA ILE A 83 6.63 -9.65 4.55
C ILE A 83 6.04 -8.26 4.81
N LEU A 84 6.19 -7.34 3.86
CA LEU A 84 5.65 -5.98 3.97
C LEU A 84 4.13 -5.97 4.13
N PHE A 85 3.40 -6.79 3.37
CA PHE A 85 1.94 -6.90 3.48
C PHE A 85 1.51 -7.50 4.81
N ILE A 86 2.17 -8.59 5.26
CA ILE A 86 1.87 -9.24 6.54
C ILE A 86 2.09 -8.26 7.69
N VAL A 87 3.19 -7.51 7.68
CA VAL A 87 3.49 -6.49 8.71
C VAL A 87 2.44 -5.38 8.71
N GLY A 88 2.05 -4.88 7.54
CA GLY A 88 1.02 -3.84 7.43
C GLY A 88 -0.35 -4.31 7.91
N VAL A 89 -0.75 -5.54 7.54
CA VAL A 89 -2.02 -6.14 7.98
C VAL A 89 -1.98 -6.44 9.48
N LEU A 90 -0.88 -6.99 10.01
CA LEU A 90 -0.69 -7.24 11.44
C LEU A 90 -0.79 -5.94 12.25
N ALA A 91 -0.12 -4.88 11.81
CA ALA A 91 -0.21 -3.57 12.43
C ALA A 91 -1.66 -3.09 12.46
N THR A 92 -2.37 -3.22 11.33
CA THR A 92 -3.79 -2.82 11.24
C THR A 92 -4.67 -3.62 12.20
N VAL A 93 -4.52 -4.93 12.29
CA VAL A 93 -5.27 -5.77 13.25
C VAL A 93 -5.06 -5.29 14.68
N LEU A 94 -3.81 -4.95 15.04
CA LEU A 94 -3.46 -4.55 16.41
C LEU A 94 -4.01 -3.17 16.79
N PHE A 95 -4.01 -2.19 15.87
CA PHE A 95 -4.56 -0.88 16.20
C PHE A 95 -6.07 -0.75 15.90
N ALA A 96 -6.64 -1.63 15.09
CA ALA A 96 -8.06 -1.60 14.75
C ALA A 96 -8.96 -2.30 15.76
N GLU A 97 -8.43 -3.01 16.78
CA GLU A 97 -9.22 -3.85 17.71
C GLU A 97 -10.40 -3.06 18.32
N ASP A 98 -10.12 -1.88 18.88
CA ASP A 98 -11.16 -1.04 19.51
C ASP A 98 -12.08 -0.38 18.48
N TYR A 99 -11.54 0.04 17.33
CA TYR A 99 -12.34 0.58 16.24
C TYR A 99 -13.37 -0.44 15.77
N VAL A 100 -12.95 -1.67 15.52
CA VAL A 100 -13.82 -2.76 15.08
C VAL A 100 -14.88 -3.06 16.13
N GLU A 101 -14.49 -3.11 17.41
CA GLU A 101 -15.42 -3.40 18.50
C GLU A 101 -16.49 -2.30 18.68
N LYS A 102 -16.14 -1.03 18.52
CA LYS A 102 -17.04 0.11 18.73
C LYS A 102 -17.83 0.51 17.48
N MET A 103 -17.21 0.44 16.29
CA MET A 103 -17.71 1.07 15.07
C MET A 103 -18.17 0.10 13.99
N ILE A 104 -17.79 -1.20 14.07
CA ILE A 104 -18.11 -2.20 13.04
C ILE A 104 -19.14 -3.18 13.58
N ARG A 105 -20.26 -3.33 12.85
CA ARG A 105 -21.31 -4.29 13.17
C ARG A 105 -20.89 -5.73 12.79
N HIS A 106 -20.28 -5.87 11.63
CA HIS A 106 -19.83 -7.13 11.03
C HIS A 106 -18.36 -7.40 11.37
N ARG A 107 -18.08 -7.68 12.65
CA ARG A 107 -16.72 -7.76 13.19
C ARG A 107 -15.93 -8.96 12.69
N GLY A 108 -16.57 -10.14 12.59
CA GLY A 108 -15.94 -11.36 12.08
C GLY A 108 -15.58 -11.24 10.62
N GLU A 109 -16.52 -10.72 9.82
CA GLU A 109 -16.35 -10.49 8.40
C GLU A 109 -15.22 -9.49 8.11
N PHE A 110 -15.00 -8.50 8.97
CA PHE A 110 -13.89 -7.56 8.85
C PHE A 110 -12.54 -8.29 8.81
N TYR A 111 -12.26 -9.20 9.77
CA TYR A 111 -11.00 -9.93 9.81
C TYR A 111 -10.87 -10.92 8.65
N LEU A 112 -11.96 -11.57 8.23
CA LEU A 112 -11.96 -12.48 7.08
C LEU A 112 -11.63 -11.75 5.77
N LEU A 113 -12.27 -10.62 5.52
CA LEU A 113 -12.03 -9.82 4.32
C LEU A 113 -10.60 -9.23 4.31
N LEU A 114 -10.09 -8.86 5.48
CA LEU A 114 -8.74 -8.37 5.64
C LEU A 114 -7.69 -9.45 5.28
N LEU A 115 -7.90 -10.70 5.75
CA LEU A 115 -7.05 -11.84 5.40
C LEU A 115 -7.23 -12.25 3.93
N SER A 116 -8.43 -12.15 3.36
CA SER A 116 -8.68 -12.36 1.93
C SER A 116 -7.94 -11.35 1.06
N ALA A 117 -7.94 -10.06 1.46
CA ALA A 117 -7.14 -9.04 0.79
C ALA A 117 -5.64 -9.35 0.85
N LEU A 118 -5.15 -9.80 2.03
CA LEU A 118 -3.76 -10.22 2.20
C LEU A 118 -3.39 -11.40 1.30
N LEU A 119 -4.25 -12.40 1.20
CA LEU A 119 -4.06 -13.55 0.31
C LEU A 119 -3.94 -13.10 -1.16
N GLY A 120 -4.83 -12.19 -1.60
CA GLY A 120 -4.77 -11.60 -2.95
C GLY A 120 -3.46 -10.83 -3.19
N MET A 121 -3.00 -10.03 -2.22
CA MET A 121 -1.72 -9.31 -2.32
C MET A 121 -0.53 -10.27 -2.40
N CYS A 122 -0.50 -11.34 -1.62
CA CYS A 122 0.57 -12.34 -1.65
C CYS A 122 0.61 -13.09 -3.00
N ALA A 123 -0.54 -13.48 -3.53
CA ALA A 123 -0.65 -14.09 -4.85
C ALA A 123 -0.16 -13.14 -5.96
N LEU A 124 -0.54 -11.87 -5.88
CA LEU A 124 -0.13 -10.82 -6.83
C LEU A 124 1.40 -10.62 -6.85
N ALA A 125 2.06 -10.62 -5.68
CA ALA A 125 3.52 -10.45 -5.59
C ALA A 125 4.30 -11.62 -6.22
N SER A 126 3.74 -12.83 -6.19
CA SER A 126 4.33 -14.04 -6.76
C SER A 126 3.84 -14.38 -8.17
N ALA A 127 2.96 -13.56 -8.76
CA ALA A 127 2.46 -13.79 -10.10
C ALA A 127 3.59 -13.70 -11.14
N ASN A 128 3.66 -14.67 -12.03
CA ASN A 128 4.62 -14.71 -13.16
C ASN A 128 3.92 -14.72 -14.53
N ASP A 129 2.63 -14.49 -14.52
CA ASP A 129 1.77 -14.35 -15.69
C ASP A 129 0.65 -13.34 -15.42
N LEU A 130 0.02 -12.82 -16.49
CA LEU A 130 -1.04 -11.81 -16.39
C LEU A 130 -2.31 -12.35 -15.74
N MET A 131 -2.65 -13.63 -15.91
CA MET A 131 -3.88 -14.21 -15.35
C MET A 131 -3.77 -14.38 -13.84
N THR A 132 -2.67 -14.93 -13.34
CA THR A 132 -2.41 -15.03 -11.88
C THR A 132 -2.34 -13.64 -11.25
N ALA A 133 -1.72 -12.67 -11.92
CA ALA A 133 -1.71 -11.28 -11.48
C ALA A 133 -3.13 -10.69 -11.40
N PHE A 134 -3.96 -10.95 -12.39
CA PHE A 134 -5.35 -10.52 -12.42
C PHE A 134 -6.17 -11.12 -11.27
N VAL A 135 -6.08 -12.43 -11.06
CA VAL A 135 -6.82 -13.13 -9.99
C VAL A 135 -6.41 -12.60 -8.61
N GLY A 136 -5.09 -12.42 -8.37
CA GLY A 136 -4.60 -11.84 -7.12
C GLY A 136 -5.08 -10.38 -6.91
N LEU A 137 -5.07 -9.58 -7.98
CA LEU A 137 -5.56 -8.20 -7.97
C LEU A 137 -7.06 -8.15 -7.64
N GLU A 138 -7.88 -9.00 -8.26
CA GLU A 138 -9.32 -9.00 -8.04
C GLU A 138 -9.70 -9.53 -6.66
N LEU A 139 -9.04 -10.57 -6.16
CA LEU A 139 -9.26 -11.07 -4.81
C LEU A 139 -9.00 -9.97 -3.76
N MET A 140 -7.89 -9.25 -3.91
CA MET A 140 -7.59 -8.09 -3.07
C MET A 140 -8.64 -6.98 -3.22
N THR A 141 -9.01 -6.65 -4.47
CA THR A 141 -9.85 -5.49 -4.78
C THR A 141 -11.30 -5.69 -4.34
N ILE A 142 -11.89 -6.86 -4.58
CA ILE A 142 -13.25 -7.21 -4.14
C ILE A 142 -13.35 -7.20 -2.61
N SER A 143 -12.30 -7.71 -1.93
CA SER A 143 -12.22 -7.64 -0.46
C SER A 143 -12.23 -6.19 0.02
N PHE A 144 -11.52 -5.29 -0.64
CA PHE A 144 -11.50 -3.87 -0.29
C PHE A 144 -12.82 -3.15 -0.64
N TYR A 145 -13.54 -3.52 -1.71
CA TYR A 145 -14.86 -2.93 -1.99
C TYR A 145 -15.80 -3.14 -0.81
N THR A 146 -15.82 -4.38 -0.30
CA THR A 146 -16.66 -4.74 0.85
C THR A 146 -16.17 -4.09 2.15
N LEU A 147 -14.85 -4.06 2.40
CA LEU A 147 -14.27 -3.42 3.58
C LEU A 147 -14.54 -1.91 3.63
N VAL A 148 -14.49 -1.22 2.49
CA VAL A 148 -14.80 0.21 2.39
C VAL A 148 -16.26 0.49 2.78
N ALA A 149 -17.19 -0.38 2.38
CA ALA A 149 -18.62 -0.25 2.65
C ALA A 149 -19.07 -0.93 3.96
N ILE A 150 -18.17 -1.44 4.79
CA ILE A 150 -18.52 -2.32 5.93
C ILE A 150 -19.32 -1.60 7.03
N ARG A 151 -19.20 -0.27 7.14
CA ARG A 151 -20.05 0.54 8.02
C ARG A 151 -21.38 0.85 7.36
N THR A 152 -22.29 -0.10 7.45
CA THR A 152 -23.64 0.00 6.84
C THR A 152 -24.53 1.09 7.47
N ASP A 153 -24.16 1.58 8.65
CA ASP A 153 -24.79 2.68 9.39
C ASP A 153 -24.30 4.07 8.96
N ALA A 154 -23.17 4.13 8.22
CA ALA A 154 -22.57 5.37 7.77
C ALA A 154 -22.79 5.61 6.27
N PRO A 155 -23.60 6.61 5.85
CA PRO A 155 -23.86 6.87 4.43
C PRO A 155 -22.60 7.12 3.61
N LEU A 156 -21.60 7.81 4.17
CA LEU A 156 -20.33 8.06 3.51
C LEU A 156 -19.55 6.77 3.19
N SER A 157 -19.62 5.75 4.08
CA SER A 157 -18.99 4.46 3.84
C SER A 157 -19.67 3.69 2.69
N ALA A 158 -20.99 3.71 2.64
CA ALA A 158 -21.76 3.10 1.55
C ALA A 158 -21.49 3.80 0.21
N GLU A 159 -21.49 5.13 0.17
CA GLU A 159 -21.16 5.93 -1.02
C GLU A 159 -19.73 5.64 -1.50
N ALA A 160 -18.75 5.64 -0.59
CA ALA A 160 -17.37 5.31 -0.89
C ALA A 160 -17.21 3.92 -1.50
N GLY A 161 -17.92 2.91 -0.95
CA GLY A 161 -17.92 1.55 -1.46
C GLY A 161 -18.48 1.46 -2.88
N ILE A 162 -19.62 2.12 -3.16
CA ILE A 162 -20.23 2.16 -4.50
C ILE A 162 -19.29 2.87 -5.49
N LYS A 163 -18.73 4.02 -5.14
CA LYS A 163 -17.76 4.73 -6.00
C LYS A 163 -16.55 3.85 -6.30
N TYR A 164 -16.01 3.17 -5.27
CA TYR A 164 -14.84 2.31 -5.47
C TYR A 164 -15.16 1.12 -6.36
N LEU A 165 -16.32 0.49 -6.19
CA LEU A 165 -16.78 -0.61 -7.03
C LEU A 165 -16.97 -0.18 -8.49
N VAL A 166 -17.66 0.94 -8.75
CA VAL A 166 -17.96 1.40 -10.12
C VAL A 166 -16.69 1.79 -10.86
N PHE A 167 -15.83 2.61 -10.26
CA PHE A 167 -14.56 2.99 -10.88
C PHE A 167 -13.61 1.80 -11.02
N GLY A 168 -13.58 0.91 -10.03
CA GLY A 168 -12.73 -0.26 -10.03
C GLY A 168 -13.13 -1.27 -11.10
N SER A 169 -14.41 -1.62 -11.21
CA SER A 169 -14.90 -2.55 -12.24
C SER A 169 -14.68 -2.02 -13.66
N GLY A 170 -14.82 -0.69 -13.86
CA GLY A 170 -14.45 -0.06 -15.12
C GLY A 170 -12.97 -0.20 -15.44
N SER A 171 -12.10 0.00 -14.44
CA SER A 171 -10.65 -0.18 -14.58
C SER A 171 -10.28 -1.64 -14.89
N THR A 172 -10.93 -2.59 -14.21
CA THR A 172 -10.76 -4.02 -14.44
C THR A 172 -11.16 -4.43 -15.86
N ALA A 173 -12.25 -3.89 -16.40
CA ALA A 173 -12.68 -4.14 -17.78
C ALA A 173 -11.62 -3.66 -18.79
N VAL A 174 -11.03 -2.48 -18.56
CA VAL A 174 -9.94 -1.93 -19.40
C VAL A 174 -8.69 -2.82 -19.30
N LEU A 175 -8.32 -3.26 -18.10
CA LEU A 175 -7.20 -4.18 -17.88
C LEU A 175 -7.39 -5.49 -18.64
N LEU A 176 -8.56 -6.15 -18.50
CA LEU A 176 -8.86 -7.41 -19.18
C LEU A 176 -8.85 -7.26 -20.70
N TYR A 177 -9.37 -6.15 -21.22
CA TYR A 177 -9.31 -5.88 -22.65
C TYR A 177 -7.87 -5.72 -23.13
N GLY A 178 -7.02 -5.01 -22.35
CA GLY A 178 -5.58 -4.94 -22.61
C GLY A 178 -4.90 -6.30 -22.62
N MET A 179 -5.22 -7.17 -21.65
CA MET A 179 -4.71 -8.54 -21.58
C MET A 179 -5.14 -9.37 -22.81
N SER A 180 -6.39 -9.23 -23.24
CA SER A 180 -6.91 -9.90 -24.46
C SER A 180 -6.12 -9.50 -25.70
N LEU A 181 -5.81 -8.19 -25.87
CA LEU A 181 -5.03 -7.71 -27.00
C LEU A 181 -3.59 -8.25 -26.97
N VAL A 182 -2.93 -8.21 -25.80
CA VAL A 182 -1.58 -8.76 -25.64
C VAL A 182 -1.55 -10.26 -25.92
N TYR A 183 -2.53 -11.02 -25.40
CA TYR A 183 -2.66 -12.45 -25.67
C TYR A 183 -2.90 -12.73 -27.15
N GLY A 184 -3.78 -11.98 -27.82
CA GLY A 184 -4.04 -12.12 -29.25
C GLY A 184 -2.78 -11.90 -30.11
N MET A 185 -1.83 -11.08 -29.65
CA MET A 185 -0.59 -10.80 -30.37
C MET A 185 0.55 -11.79 -30.06
N THR A 186 0.62 -12.25 -28.79
CA THR A 186 1.75 -13.07 -28.32
C THR A 186 1.43 -14.55 -28.17
N GLY A 187 0.13 -14.92 -28.13
CA GLY A 187 -0.34 -16.28 -27.88
C GLY A 187 -0.09 -16.79 -26.45
N THR A 188 0.36 -15.93 -25.52
CA THR A 188 0.70 -16.33 -24.16
C THR A 188 0.37 -15.26 -23.13
N MET A 189 0.10 -15.67 -21.88
CA MET A 189 -0.05 -14.78 -20.73
C MET A 189 1.22 -14.74 -19.85
N MET A 190 2.18 -15.64 -20.07
CA MET A 190 3.43 -15.69 -19.31
C MET A 190 4.30 -14.47 -19.60
N PHE A 191 4.83 -13.81 -18.56
CA PHE A 191 5.60 -12.58 -18.72
C PHE A 191 6.79 -12.72 -19.66
N GLN A 192 7.58 -13.78 -19.53
CA GLN A 192 8.71 -14.04 -20.42
C GLN A 192 8.28 -14.28 -21.87
N GLY A 193 7.16 -15.01 -22.08
CA GLY A 193 6.61 -15.24 -23.41
C GLY A 193 6.11 -13.96 -24.07
N ILE A 194 5.49 -13.08 -23.27
CA ILE A 194 5.06 -11.75 -23.72
C ILE A 194 6.26 -10.91 -24.13
N ALA A 195 7.33 -10.90 -23.33
CA ALA A 195 8.56 -10.16 -23.63
C ALA A 195 9.17 -10.57 -24.97
N GLN A 196 9.16 -11.87 -25.31
CA GLN A 196 9.63 -12.40 -26.58
C GLN A 196 8.70 -12.06 -27.75
N GLY A 197 7.38 -12.18 -27.54
CA GLY A 197 6.38 -11.97 -28.58
C GLY A 197 6.16 -10.52 -28.99
N LEU A 198 6.20 -9.58 -28.05
CA LEU A 198 5.97 -8.14 -28.32
C LEU A 198 7.07 -7.48 -29.15
N GLY A 199 8.28 -8.04 -29.16
CA GLY A 199 9.38 -7.53 -30.01
C GLY A 199 9.10 -7.64 -31.51
N LEU A 200 8.12 -8.44 -31.93
CA LEU A 200 7.81 -8.73 -33.33
C LEU A 200 6.65 -7.91 -33.89
N VAL A 201 5.75 -7.36 -33.03
CA VAL A 201 4.51 -6.69 -33.49
C VAL A 201 4.19 -5.46 -32.63
N LEU A 202 4.64 -4.28 -33.08
CA LEU A 202 4.67 -3.08 -32.22
C LEU A 202 3.32 -2.37 -32.03
N SER A 203 2.43 -2.30 -33.03
CA SER A 203 1.32 -1.33 -33.02
C SER A 203 0.13 -1.69 -32.12
N LEU A 204 -0.48 -2.86 -32.29
CA LEU A 204 -1.62 -3.31 -31.47
C LEU A 204 -1.18 -3.76 -30.07
N GLY A 205 0.02 -4.35 -29.97
CA GLY A 205 0.61 -4.72 -28.70
C GLY A 205 0.80 -3.52 -27.77
N LEU A 206 1.19 -2.36 -28.30
CA LEU A 206 1.37 -1.13 -27.53
C LEU A 206 0.05 -0.63 -26.92
N ILE A 207 -1.07 -0.71 -27.67
CA ILE A 207 -2.40 -0.36 -27.16
C ILE A 207 -2.78 -1.29 -26.00
N GLY A 208 -2.57 -2.61 -26.16
CA GLY A 208 -2.83 -3.59 -25.10
C GLY A 208 -2.01 -3.30 -23.84
N VAL A 209 -0.72 -2.97 -23.99
CA VAL A 209 0.15 -2.58 -22.86
C VAL A 209 -0.34 -1.33 -22.16
N VAL A 210 -0.74 -0.28 -22.91
CA VAL A 210 -1.30 0.95 -22.33
C VAL A 210 -2.56 0.65 -21.50
N PHE A 211 -3.45 -0.22 -21.97
CA PHE A 211 -4.65 -0.61 -21.23
C PHE A 211 -4.34 -1.42 -19.99
N ILE A 212 -3.36 -2.34 -20.04
CA ILE A 212 -2.87 -3.06 -18.85
C ILE A 212 -2.29 -2.07 -17.83
N LEU A 213 -1.46 -1.17 -18.26
CA LEU A 213 -0.88 -0.14 -17.39
C LEU A 213 -1.94 0.79 -16.80
N ALA A 214 -2.97 1.16 -17.55
CA ALA A 214 -4.09 1.97 -17.05
C ALA A 214 -4.79 1.29 -15.85
N GLY A 215 -5.00 -0.01 -15.91
CA GLY A 215 -5.55 -0.79 -14.78
C GLY A 215 -4.64 -0.76 -13.54
N PHE A 216 -3.34 -0.90 -13.70
CA PHE A 216 -2.39 -0.78 -12.58
C PHE A 216 -2.25 0.66 -12.07
N PHE A 217 -2.31 1.66 -12.94
CA PHE A 217 -2.30 3.07 -12.55
C PHE A 217 -3.55 3.45 -11.74
N PHE A 218 -4.71 2.88 -12.06
CA PHE A 218 -5.89 3.03 -11.22
C PHE A 218 -5.62 2.53 -9.79
N LYS A 219 -5.00 1.36 -9.63
CA LYS A 219 -4.68 0.79 -8.32
C LYS A 219 -3.72 1.66 -7.51
N LEU A 220 -2.76 2.30 -8.18
CA LEU A 220 -1.82 3.24 -7.58
C LEU A 220 -2.41 4.65 -7.39
N SER A 221 -3.60 4.91 -7.91
CA SER A 221 -4.23 6.24 -7.93
C SER A 221 -3.38 7.29 -8.66
N ILE A 222 -2.73 6.91 -9.76
CA ILE A 222 -1.95 7.83 -10.60
C ILE A 222 -2.89 8.72 -11.41
N ILE A 223 -2.58 10.01 -11.53
CA ILE A 223 -3.35 10.92 -12.40
C ILE A 223 -3.19 10.48 -13.86
N PRO A 224 -4.32 10.30 -14.63
CA PRO A 224 -5.70 10.74 -14.37
C PRO A 224 -6.58 9.70 -13.64
N PHE A 225 -6.10 8.52 -13.28
CA PHE A 225 -6.88 7.41 -12.71
C PHE A 225 -7.09 7.52 -11.19
N HIS A 226 -6.98 8.71 -10.61
CA HIS A 226 -6.95 8.96 -9.16
C HIS A 226 -8.29 9.33 -8.53
N LEU A 227 -9.33 9.65 -9.33
CA LEU A 227 -10.57 10.29 -8.87
C LEU A 227 -11.31 9.54 -7.77
N TRP A 228 -11.14 8.23 -7.69
CA TRP A 228 -11.75 7.40 -6.66
C TRP A 228 -11.12 7.57 -5.27
N ALA A 229 -9.80 7.84 -5.21
CA ALA A 229 -9.03 7.71 -3.96
C ALA A 229 -9.43 8.73 -2.89
N PRO A 230 -9.64 10.04 -3.16
CA PRO A 230 -10.01 11.00 -2.12
C PRO A 230 -11.35 10.68 -1.44
N ASP A 231 -12.37 10.34 -2.23
CA ASP A 231 -13.71 10.06 -1.72
C ASP A 231 -13.75 8.73 -0.95
N VAL A 232 -13.02 7.72 -1.47
CA VAL A 232 -12.93 6.40 -0.83
C VAL A 232 -12.16 6.47 0.48
N TYR A 233 -11.04 7.21 0.52
CA TYR A 233 -10.26 7.34 1.76
C TYR A 233 -11.03 8.10 2.84
N GLU A 234 -11.77 9.14 2.47
CA GLU A 234 -12.58 9.91 3.41
C GLU A 234 -13.73 9.08 3.98
N GLY A 235 -14.47 8.34 3.12
CA GLY A 235 -15.66 7.60 3.52
C GLY A 235 -15.39 6.24 4.14
N ALA A 236 -14.26 5.57 3.83
CA ALA A 236 -13.93 4.28 4.40
C ALA A 236 -13.57 4.37 5.90
N PRO A 237 -13.77 3.30 6.68
CA PRO A 237 -13.23 3.20 8.04
C PRO A 237 -11.72 3.47 8.08
N ALA A 238 -11.23 4.23 9.06
CA ALA A 238 -9.81 4.61 9.12
C ALA A 238 -8.83 3.42 9.03
N PRO A 239 -9.05 2.25 9.68
CA PRO A 239 -8.19 1.08 9.51
C PRO A 239 -8.19 0.53 8.07
N VAL A 240 -9.32 0.61 7.36
CA VAL A 240 -9.41 0.20 5.95
C VAL A 240 -8.67 1.19 5.05
N THR A 241 -8.84 2.49 5.32
CA THR A 241 -8.08 3.55 4.62
C THR A 241 -6.57 3.36 4.79
N ALA A 242 -6.11 2.97 5.98
CA ALA A 242 -4.70 2.63 6.23
C ALA A 242 -4.21 1.54 5.28
N LEU A 243 -4.93 0.42 5.17
CA LEU A 243 -4.56 -0.69 4.28
C LEU A 243 -4.58 -0.30 2.81
N LEU A 244 -5.57 0.51 2.39
CA LEU A 244 -5.60 1.06 1.03
C LEU A 244 -4.39 1.96 0.74
N ALA A 245 -3.99 2.79 1.72
CA ALA A 245 -2.86 3.70 1.57
C ALA A 245 -1.52 2.95 1.50
N MET A 246 -1.32 1.93 2.32
CA MET A 246 -0.04 1.23 2.46
C MET A 246 0.04 -0.08 1.66
N CYS A 247 -0.73 -1.11 2.03
CA CYS A 247 -0.56 -2.46 1.49
C CYS A 247 -1.09 -2.59 0.06
N SER A 248 -2.27 -2.03 -0.24
CA SER A 248 -2.84 -2.06 -1.59
C SER A 248 -1.95 -1.33 -2.60
N LYS A 249 -1.36 -0.20 -2.23
CA LYS A 249 -0.41 0.52 -3.10
C LYS A 249 0.90 -0.23 -3.25
N ALA A 250 1.45 -0.77 -2.17
CA ALA A 250 2.65 -1.60 -2.26
C ALA A 250 2.43 -2.83 -3.16
N ALA A 251 1.24 -3.46 -3.12
CA ALA A 251 0.88 -4.56 -4.03
C ALA A 251 0.78 -4.08 -5.49
N GLY A 252 0.20 -2.90 -5.73
CA GLY A 252 0.20 -2.27 -7.07
C GLY A 252 1.61 -1.97 -7.59
N VAL A 253 2.50 -1.48 -6.73
CA VAL A 253 3.93 -1.27 -7.07
C VAL A 253 4.62 -2.59 -7.38
N ALA A 254 4.38 -3.64 -6.59
CA ALA A 254 4.98 -4.95 -6.79
C ALA A 254 4.65 -5.54 -8.16
N ILE A 255 3.38 -5.52 -8.56
CA ILE A 255 3.02 -6.06 -9.88
C ILE A 255 3.45 -5.15 -11.02
N LEU A 256 3.36 -3.81 -10.85
CA LEU A 256 3.76 -2.87 -11.87
C LEU A 256 5.25 -3.02 -12.23
N LEU A 257 6.15 -3.11 -11.22
CA LEU A 257 7.56 -3.38 -11.45
C LEU A 257 7.76 -4.69 -12.19
N ARG A 258 7.12 -5.79 -11.73
CA ARG A 258 7.28 -7.11 -12.36
C ARG A 258 6.83 -7.08 -13.82
N VAL A 259 5.70 -6.47 -14.12
CA VAL A 259 5.19 -6.36 -15.49
C VAL A 259 6.08 -5.48 -16.37
N LEU A 260 6.52 -4.31 -15.88
CA LEU A 260 7.39 -3.42 -16.66
C LEU A 260 8.75 -4.04 -17.00
N PHE A 261 9.37 -4.70 -16.02
CA PHE A 261 10.74 -5.17 -16.16
C PHE A 261 10.84 -6.59 -16.73
N VAL A 262 9.81 -7.44 -16.55
CA VAL A 262 9.83 -8.83 -17.01
C VAL A 262 8.98 -9.03 -18.26
N ALA A 263 7.76 -8.45 -18.32
CA ALA A 263 6.88 -8.63 -19.46
C ALA A 263 7.11 -7.60 -20.58
N PHE A 264 7.47 -6.34 -20.21
CA PHE A 264 7.58 -5.24 -21.18
C PHE A 264 8.99 -4.60 -21.28
N PRO A 265 10.11 -5.34 -21.13
CA PRO A 265 11.45 -4.74 -21.22
C PRO A 265 11.74 -4.19 -22.61
N ALA A 266 11.27 -4.83 -23.67
CA ALA A 266 11.45 -4.39 -25.06
C ALA A 266 10.77 -3.03 -25.36
N LEU A 267 9.80 -2.64 -24.55
CA LEU A 267 9.05 -1.37 -24.68
C LEU A 267 9.56 -0.29 -23.70
N SER A 268 10.71 -0.49 -23.05
CA SER A 268 11.24 0.44 -22.04
C SER A 268 11.40 1.87 -22.57
N ALA A 269 11.82 2.04 -23.81
CA ALA A 269 11.93 3.36 -24.45
C ALA A 269 10.59 4.13 -24.52
N TYR A 270 9.46 3.42 -24.56
CA TYR A 270 8.14 4.04 -24.62
C TYR A 270 7.54 4.26 -23.22
N TRP A 271 7.52 3.20 -22.39
CA TRP A 271 6.86 3.33 -21.10
C TRP A 271 7.64 4.19 -20.09
N THR A 272 8.97 4.37 -20.22
CA THR A 272 9.72 5.29 -19.35
C THR A 272 9.28 6.73 -19.51
N HIS A 273 9.04 7.19 -20.75
CA HIS A 273 8.55 8.54 -21.01
C HIS A 273 7.12 8.73 -20.49
N LEU A 274 6.24 7.72 -20.68
CA LEU A 274 4.89 7.72 -20.13
C LEU A 274 4.93 7.80 -18.60
N MET A 275 5.77 6.97 -17.95
CA MET A 275 5.96 6.96 -16.51
C MET A 275 6.49 8.30 -15.99
N ALA A 276 7.45 8.91 -16.68
CA ALA A 276 7.98 10.22 -16.31
C ALA A 276 6.90 11.32 -16.37
N ALA A 277 6.10 11.33 -17.43
CA ALA A 277 4.99 12.29 -17.58
C ALA A 277 3.93 12.11 -16.49
N LEU A 278 3.48 10.87 -16.25
CA LEU A 278 2.47 10.58 -15.24
C LEU A 278 3.00 10.80 -13.81
N ALA A 279 4.28 10.51 -13.54
CA ALA A 279 4.94 10.82 -12.27
C ALA A 279 4.93 12.34 -12.01
N CYS A 280 5.34 13.13 -13.01
CA CYS A 280 5.31 14.59 -12.96
C CYS A 280 3.91 15.12 -12.59
N VAL A 281 2.89 14.75 -13.36
CA VAL A 281 1.51 15.21 -13.14
C VAL A 281 0.96 14.74 -11.78
N SER A 282 1.29 13.53 -11.36
CA SER A 282 0.83 12.99 -10.07
C SER A 282 1.51 13.64 -8.88
N MET A 283 2.82 13.92 -8.96
CA MET A 283 3.55 14.66 -7.92
C MET A 283 2.98 16.07 -7.77
N VAL A 284 2.83 16.82 -8.86
CA VAL A 284 2.34 18.20 -8.84
C VAL A 284 0.86 18.25 -8.44
N GLY A 285 0.00 17.51 -9.15
CA GLY A 285 -1.44 17.53 -8.94
C GLY A 285 -1.83 17.02 -7.54
N GLY A 286 -1.24 15.92 -7.07
CA GLY A 286 -1.50 15.38 -5.73
C GLY A 286 -1.17 16.39 -4.63
N ASN A 287 -0.02 17.07 -4.70
CA ASN A 287 0.36 18.08 -3.72
C ASN A 287 -0.54 19.34 -3.77
N ILE A 288 -0.85 19.86 -4.97
CA ILE A 288 -1.72 21.04 -5.10
C ILE A 288 -3.12 20.75 -4.53
N MET A 289 -3.68 19.58 -4.81
CA MET A 289 -5.00 19.21 -4.31
C MET A 289 -5.01 18.95 -2.80
N ALA A 290 -3.90 18.49 -2.20
CA ALA A 290 -3.77 18.30 -0.77
C ALA A 290 -3.86 19.61 0.04
N PHE A 291 -3.43 20.76 -0.50
CA PHE A 291 -3.37 22.05 0.22
C PHE A 291 -4.71 22.55 0.74
N ARG A 292 -5.82 22.23 0.10
CA ARG A 292 -7.16 22.76 0.42
C ARG A 292 -8.00 21.76 1.22
N GLN A 293 -7.43 20.63 1.60
CA GLN A 293 -8.19 19.63 2.34
C GLN A 293 -8.30 20.01 3.81
N THR A 294 -9.45 19.69 4.38
CA THR A 294 -9.78 19.91 5.81
C THR A 294 -9.97 18.60 6.56
N ASN A 295 -10.07 17.49 5.85
CA ASN A 295 -10.13 16.14 6.39
C ASN A 295 -8.79 15.44 6.22
N ILE A 296 -8.26 14.83 7.29
CA ILE A 296 -6.92 14.22 7.30
C ILE A 296 -6.85 13.02 6.37
N LYS A 297 -7.89 12.16 6.34
CA LYS A 297 -7.91 10.99 5.44
C LYS A 297 -7.90 11.43 3.98
N ARG A 298 -8.68 12.44 3.63
CA ARG A 298 -8.73 13.02 2.28
C ARG A 298 -7.42 13.70 1.90
N MET A 299 -6.79 14.43 2.82
CA MET A 299 -5.46 15.02 2.63
C MET A 299 -4.41 13.93 2.40
N LEU A 300 -4.43 12.84 3.20
CA LEU A 300 -3.54 11.69 3.04
C LEU A 300 -3.80 10.93 1.71
N ALA A 301 -5.03 10.94 1.19
CA ALA A 301 -5.33 10.40 -0.14
C ALA A 301 -4.59 11.17 -1.24
N TYR A 302 -4.69 12.49 -1.25
CA TYR A 302 -3.96 13.32 -2.22
C TYR A 302 -2.45 13.24 -2.04
N SER A 303 -1.97 13.23 -0.79
CA SER A 303 -0.58 12.94 -0.47
C SER A 303 -0.15 11.60 -1.07
N SER A 304 -0.97 10.56 -0.94
CA SER A 304 -0.67 9.21 -1.46
C SER A 304 -0.57 9.15 -2.98
N ILE A 305 -1.26 10.04 -3.71
CA ILE A 305 -1.13 10.22 -5.17
C ILE A 305 0.27 10.79 -5.49
N ALA A 306 0.69 11.81 -4.75
CA ALA A 306 2.03 12.38 -4.91
C ALA A 306 3.14 11.37 -4.56
N GLN A 307 2.96 10.59 -3.49
CA GLN A 307 3.93 9.55 -3.09
C GLN A 307 4.06 8.44 -4.13
N ALA A 308 2.95 8.03 -4.77
CA ALA A 308 3.01 7.11 -5.91
C ALA A 308 3.78 7.73 -7.10
N GLY A 309 3.61 9.03 -7.35
CA GLY A 309 4.40 9.76 -8.34
C GLY A 309 5.90 9.75 -8.04
N TYR A 310 6.32 9.90 -6.77
CA TYR A 310 7.73 9.74 -6.38
C TYR A 310 8.25 8.33 -6.66
N MET A 311 7.50 7.27 -6.32
CA MET A 311 7.91 5.89 -6.63
C MET A 311 8.06 5.67 -8.14
N MET A 312 7.14 6.21 -8.96
CA MET A 312 7.25 6.13 -10.41
C MET A 312 8.50 6.85 -10.95
N THR A 313 8.92 7.94 -10.31
CA THR A 313 10.16 8.65 -10.66
C THR A 313 11.40 7.74 -10.57
N ALA A 314 11.46 6.83 -9.59
CA ALA A 314 12.55 5.85 -9.52
C ALA A 314 12.42 4.73 -10.58
N MET A 315 11.20 4.39 -10.99
CA MET A 315 10.98 3.33 -11.99
C MET A 315 11.51 3.70 -13.38
N VAL A 316 11.61 5.00 -13.72
CA VAL A 316 12.17 5.45 -15.02
C VAL A 316 13.64 5.10 -15.19
N ALA A 317 14.35 4.80 -14.11
CA ALA A 317 15.77 4.42 -14.15
C ALA A 317 16.02 3.07 -14.85
N THR A 318 15.03 2.20 -14.95
CA THR A 318 15.11 0.88 -15.63
C THR A 318 16.29 0.00 -15.21
N ASN A 319 16.79 0.20 -13.99
CA ASN A 319 17.96 -0.51 -13.45
C ASN A 319 17.76 -0.94 -11.98
N ALA A 320 18.74 -1.67 -11.45
CA ALA A 320 18.73 -2.14 -10.07
C ALA A 320 18.60 -1.01 -9.03
N ALA A 321 19.20 0.16 -9.28
CA ALA A 321 19.15 1.31 -8.37
C ALA A 321 17.72 1.87 -8.27
N GLY A 322 17.00 1.96 -9.39
CA GLY A 322 15.61 2.39 -9.43
C GLY A 322 14.69 1.43 -8.67
N ILE A 323 14.81 0.12 -8.91
CA ILE A 323 14.02 -0.89 -8.20
C ILE A 323 14.32 -0.82 -6.70
N LYS A 324 15.60 -0.76 -6.30
CA LYS A 324 16.02 -0.62 -4.90
C LYS A 324 15.37 0.60 -4.23
N ALA A 325 15.40 1.75 -4.90
CA ALA A 325 14.81 2.98 -4.38
C ALA A 325 13.29 2.83 -4.15
N VAL A 326 12.58 2.16 -5.07
CA VAL A 326 11.15 1.89 -4.92
C VAL A 326 10.88 0.95 -3.73
N LEU A 327 11.62 -0.15 -3.60
CA LEU A 327 11.44 -1.11 -2.50
C LEU A 327 11.70 -0.45 -1.14
N PHE A 328 12.81 0.28 -1.03
CA PHE A 328 13.15 1.03 0.18
C PHE A 328 12.03 2.01 0.55
N TYR A 329 11.58 2.81 -0.44
CA TYR A 329 10.55 3.81 -0.19
C TYR A 329 9.19 3.21 0.12
N ALA A 330 8.82 2.09 -0.51
CA ALA A 330 7.57 1.38 -0.22
C ALA A 330 7.52 0.93 1.25
N MET A 331 8.62 0.39 1.81
CA MET A 331 8.67 0.00 3.22
C MET A 331 8.57 1.22 4.15
N VAL A 332 9.32 2.29 3.87
CA VAL A 332 9.24 3.54 4.65
C VAL A 332 7.83 4.10 4.62
N TYR A 333 7.18 4.06 3.46
CA TYR A 333 5.82 4.56 3.30
C TYR A 333 4.78 3.74 4.07
N VAL A 334 4.93 2.42 4.12
CA VAL A 334 4.08 1.55 4.97
C VAL A 334 4.23 1.91 6.43
N LEU A 335 5.47 2.03 6.95
CA LEU A 335 5.72 2.39 8.35
C LEU A 335 5.16 3.78 8.71
N ALA A 336 5.34 4.78 7.84
CA ALA A 336 4.80 6.11 8.05
C ALA A 336 3.26 6.11 8.08
N ASN A 337 2.59 5.34 7.21
CA ASN A 337 1.14 5.21 7.24
C ASN A 337 0.64 4.49 8.51
N VAL A 338 1.32 3.43 8.97
CA VAL A 338 0.99 2.80 10.26
C VAL A 338 0.98 3.85 11.37
N GLY A 339 2.05 4.64 11.50
CA GLY A 339 2.12 5.71 12.49
C GLY A 339 0.99 6.73 12.38
N ALA A 340 0.70 7.20 11.17
CA ALA A 340 -0.36 8.18 10.95
C ALA A 340 -1.75 7.60 11.27
N PHE A 341 -2.07 6.42 10.75
CA PHE A 341 -3.41 5.84 10.88
C PHE A 341 -3.70 5.22 12.25
N VAL A 342 -2.70 4.87 13.05
CA VAL A 342 -2.91 4.59 14.48
C VAL A 342 -3.64 5.77 15.14
N THR A 343 -3.13 6.98 15.01
CA THR A 343 -3.74 8.16 15.62
C THR A 343 -5.05 8.54 14.94
N VAL A 344 -5.12 8.54 13.62
CA VAL A 344 -6.34 8.89 12.86
C VAL A 344 -7.49 7.92 13.17
N SER A 345 -7.22 6.62 13.34
CA SER A 345 -8.24 5.63 13.72
C SER A 345 -8.85 5.95 15.08
N TYR A 346 -8.04 6.34 16.06
CA TYR A 346 -8.52 6.70 17.40
C TYR A 346 -9.22 8.05 17.42
N LEU A 347 -8.80 9.02 16.62
CA LEU A 347 -9.54 10.27 16.42
C LEU A 347 -10.94 9.99 15.88
N GLU A 348 -11.08 9.14 14.88
CA GLU A 348 -12.38 8.76 14.33
C GLU A 348 -13.24 8.00 15.37
N THR A 349 -12.62 7.13 16.19
CA THR A 349 -13.32 6.32 17.20
C THR A 349 -13.82 7.16 18.38
N GLU A 350 -12.98 8.04 18.91
CA GLU A 350 -13.27 8.78 20.16
C GLU A 350 -13.87 10.16 19.90
N ARG A 351 -13.47 10.82 18.80
CA ARG A 351 -13.93 12.18 18.44
C ARG A 351 -14.91 12.19 17.27
N GLY A 352 -15.25 11.01 16.71
CA GLY A 352 -16.25 10.84 15.65
C GLY A 352 -15.86 11.38 14.27
N SER A 353 -14.68 12.00 14.12
CA SER A 353 -14.25 12.65 12.87
C SER A 353 -12.73 12.59 12.73
N ALA A 354 -12.26 12.63 11.49
CA ALA A 354 -10.85 12.79 11.14
C ALA A 354 -10.57 14.16 10.48
N ASP A 355 -11.35 15.19 10.82
CA ASP A 355 -11.14 16.55 10.34
C ASP A 355 -9.98 17.24 11.08
N PHE A 356 -9.45 18.32 10.50
CA PHE A 356 -8.38 19.10 11.16
C PHE A 356 -8.82 19.67 12.53
N ARG A 357 -10.13 19.89 12.72
CA ARG A 357 -10.66 20.31 14.04
C ARG A 357 -10.50 19.20 15.09
N SER A 358 -10.62 17.94 14.70
CA SER A 358 -10.50 16.82 15.64
C SER A 358 -9.09 16.60 16.18
N VAL A 359 -8.06 17.20 15.58
CA VAL A 359 -6.67 17.13 16.13
C VAL A 359 -6.29 18.34 16.98
N ARG A 360 -7.15 19.37 17.08
CA ARG A 360 -6.84 20.54 17.91
C ARG A 360 -6.60 20.15 19.36
N GLY A 361 -5.59 20.77 19.97
CA GLY A 361 -5.22 20.51 21.35
C GLY A 361 -4.61 19.12 21.61
N LEU A 362 -4.52 18.23 20.61
CA LEU A 362 -4.06 16.86 20.82
C LEU A 362 -2.69 16.79 21.49
N ALA A 363 -1.78 17.74 21.21
CA ALA A 363 -0.46 17.76 21.81
C ALA A 363 -0.48 18.14 23.31
N HIS A 364 -1.51 18.87 23.76
CA HIS A 364 -1.69 19.23 25.17
C HIS A 364 -2.38 18.10 25.94
N ASP A 365 -3.38 17.46 25.33
CA ASP A 365 -4.20 16.43 25.98
C ASP A 365 -3.55 15.05 25.97
N SER A 366 -2.83 14.71 24.90
CA SER A 366 -2.36 13.35 24.62
C SER A 366 -1.07 13.35 23.81
N LEU A 367 0.07 13.50 24.50
CA LEU A 367 1.38 13.67 23.88
C LEU A 367 1.82 12.48 23.00
N LEU A 368 1.48 11.24 23.41
CA LEU A 368 1.90 10.04 22.69
C LEU A 368 1.28 9.95 21.30
N PRO A 369 -0.06 9.99 21.10
CA PRO A 369 -0.65 9.97 19.77
C PRO A 369 -0.26 11.21 18.93
N ALA A 370 -0.10 12.37 19.55
CA ALA A 370 0.39 13.57 18.86
C ALA A 370 1.80 13.39 18.34
N GLY A 371 2.71 12.84 19.13
CA GLY A 371 4.09 12.56 18.74
C GLY A 371 4.19 11.51 17.64
N ILE A 372 3.39 10.44 17.71
CA ILE A 372 3.31 9.41 16.67
C ILE A 372 2.86 10.03 15.34
N LEU A 373 1.75 10.78 15.34
CA LEU A 373 1.24 11.43 14.13
C LEU A 373 2.24 12.43 13.56
N MET A 374 2.84 13.26 14.41
CA MET A 374 3.84 14.26 14.01
C MET A 374 5.02 13.62 13.27
N VAL A 375 5.66 12.60 13.86
CA VAL A 375 6.82 11.95 13.22
C VAL A 375 6.42 11.21 11.94
N ALA A 376 5.24 10.60 11.90
CA ALA A 376 4.71 9.96 10.69
C ALA A 376 4.54 10.98 9.55
N LEU A 377 3.94 12.15 9.81
CA LEU A 377 3.76 13.22 8.83
C LEU A 377 5.12 13.82 8.38
N LEU A 378 6.05 14.04 9.31
CA LEU A 378 7.42 14.49 8.97
C LEU A 378 8.17 13.46 8.11
N THR A 379 7.93 12.16 8.34
CA THR A 379 8.50 11.09 7.51
C THR A 379 7.94 11.15 6.09
N MET A 380 6.63 11.33 5.91
CA MET A 380 6.02 11.50 4.58
C MET A 380 6.48 12.77 3.89
N ALA A 381 6.67 13.86 4.64
CA ALA A 381 7.26 15.10 4.14
C ALA A 381 8.70 14.91 3.63
N GLY A 382 9.44 13.98 4.23
CA GLY A 382 10.84 13.73 3.92
C GLY A 382 11.77 14.72 4.62
N ILE A 383 11.52 15.00 5.91
CA ILE A 383 12.35 15.88 6.73
C ILE A 383 13.41 15.05 7.48
N PRO A 384 14.71 15.43 7.44
CA PRO A 384 15.72 14.78 8.27
C PRO A 384 15.37 14.87 9.78
N PRO A 385 15.66 13.88 10.60
CA PRO A 385 16.40 12.64 10.34
C PRO A 385 15.50 11.41 10.03
N THR A 386 14.38 11.59 9.34
CA THR A 386 13.46 10.48 9.06
C THR A 386 13.86 9.65 7.85
N ALA A 387 13.43 8.38 7.81
CA ALA A 387 13.65 7.47 6.69
C ALA A 387 13.04 7.97 5.36
N GLY A 388 11.98 8.79 5.42
CA GLY A 388 11.37 9.40 4.23
C GLY A 388 12.33 10.31 3.46
N PHE A 389 13.19 11.02 4.15
CA PHE A 389 14.26 11.82 3.54
C PHE A 389 15.25 10.94 2.77
N VAL A 390 15.78 9.89 3.42
CA VAL A 390 16.72 8.95 2.78
C VAL A 390 16.08 8.27 1.56
N GLY A 391 14.82 7.83 1.68
CA GLY A 391 14.11 7.20 0.59
C GLY A 391 13.91 8.13 -0.62
N LYS A 392 13.61 9.42 -0.39
CA LYS A 392 13.52 10.42 -1.48
C LYS A 392 14.87 10.67 -2.13
N ILE A 393 15.96 10.68 -1.37
CA ILE A 393 17.32 10.77 -1.94
C ILE A 393 17.56 9.59 -2.88
N TYR A 394 17.25 8.36 -2.48
CA TYR A 394 17.43 7.19 -3.35
C TYR A 394 16.59 7.29 -4.63
N ILE A 395 15.33 7.73 -4.54
CA ILE A 395 14.45 7.93 -5.69
C ILE A 395 15.05 8.94 -6.67
N PHE A 396 15.44 10.12 -6.18
CA PHE A 396 15.92 11.19 -7.04
C PHE A 396 17.32 10.89 -7.60
N SER A 397 18.23 10.27 -6.82
CA SER A 397 19.53 9.81 -7.34
C SER A 397 19.34 8.82 -8.50
N ALA A 398 18.48 7.82 -8.35
CA ALA A 398 18.24 6.85 -9.41
C ALA A 398 17.72 7.51 -10.71
N ALA A 399 16.84 8.52 -10.59
CA ALA A 399 16.33 9.26 -11.73
C ALA A 399 17.41 10.16 -12.38
N ILE A 400 18.28 10.78 -11.59
CA ILE A 400 19.41 11.60 -12.08
C ILE A 400 20.38 10.73 -12.87
N ASP A 401 20.76 9.57 -12.30
CA ASP A 401 21.69 8.63 -12.93
C ASP A 401 21.14 8.07 -14.25
N ALA A 402 19.81 8.02 -14.38
CA ALA A 402 19.13 7.62 -15.62
C ALA A 402 18.91 8.78 -16.62
N GLY A 403 19.43 9.99 -16.35
CA GLY A 403 19.31 11.14 -17.24
C GLY A 403 18.02 11.97 -17.07
N TYR A 404 17.15 11.65 -16.09
CA TYR A 404 15.92 12.37 -15.80
C TYR A 404 16.11 13.48 -14.74
N LEU A 405 17.18 14.28 -14.89
CA LEU A 405 17.51 15.39 -13.95
C LEU A 405 16.34 16.34 -13.73
N TRP A 406 15.61 16.68 -14.81
CA TRP A 406 14.44 17.56 -14.73
C TRP A 406 13.33 17.01 -13.82
N LEU A 407 13.08 15.68 -13.89
CA LEU A 407 12.04 15.02 -13.10
C LEU A 407 12.44 14.94 -11.62
N ALA A 408 13.70 14.65 -11.35
CA ALA A 408 14.26 14.66 -9.99
C ALA A 408 14.21 16.08 -9.39
N GLY A 409 14.61 17.11 -10.14
CA GLY A 409 14.54 18.50 -9.72
C GLY A 409 13.12 18.96 -9.40
N LEU A 410 12.16 18.64 -10.30
CA LEU A 410 10.75 18.90 -10.06
C LEU A 410 10.26 18.17 -8.80
N GLY A 411 10.59 16.88 -8.66
CA GLY A 411 10.21 16.07 -7.50
C GLY A 411 10.73 16.66 -6.20
N PHE A 412 11.96 17.15 -6.18
CA PHE A 412 12.53 17.83 -5.02
C PHE A 412 11.75 19.09 -4.64
N VAL A 413 11.48 19.98 -5.59
CA VAL A 413 10.70 21.22 -5.38
C VAL A 413 9.30 20.89 -4.85
N VAL A 414 8.61 19.96 -5.50
CA VAL A 414 7.24 19.58 -5.12
C VAL A 414 7.22 18.84 -3.77
N SER A 415 8.30 18.11 -3.44
CA SER A 415 8.46 17.52 -2.10
C SER A 415 8.55 18.60 -1.00
N MET A 416 9.23 19.72 -1.26
CA MET A 416 9.24 20.87 -0.33
C MET A 416 7.83 21.48 -0.17
N MET A 417 7.04 21.53 -1.24
CA MET A 417 5.65 21.98 -1.14
C MET A 417 4.82 21.07 -0.22
N SER A 418 5.08 19.77 -0.20
CA SER A 418 4.33 18.82 0.64
C SER A 418 4.49 19.10 2.15
N VAL A 419 5.60 19.68 2.56
CA VAL A 419 5.85 20.04 3.96
C VAL A 419 4.75 20.94 4.50
N TYR A 420 4.22 21.85 3.68
CA TYR A 420 3.22 22.84 4.11
C TYR A 420 1.95 22.19 4.68
N TYR A 421 1.29 21.29 3.95
CA TYR A 421 0.03 20.71 4.43
C TYR A 421 0.23 19.71 5.58
N TYR A 422 1.37 19.05 5.68
CA TYR A 422 1.69 18.23 6.85
C TYR A 422 1.93 19.10 8.10
N LEU A 423 2.63 20.23 7.94
CA LEU A 423 2.81 21.17 9.04
C LEU A 423 1.52 21.86 9.46
N LEU A 424 0.53 22.02 8.55
CA LEU A 424 -0.78 22.52 8.94
C LEU A 424 -1.47 21.58 9.94
N VAL A 425 -1.45 20.26 9.73
CA VAL A 425 -1.98 19.29 10.69
C VAL A 425 -1.23 19.38 12.01
N ILE A 426 0.11 19.41 11.96
CA ILE A 426 0.94 19.51 13.16
C ILE A 426 0.62 20.82 13.90
N LYS A 427 0.51 21.93 13.20
CA LYS A 427 0.13 23.23 13.80
C LYS A 427 -1.22 23.15 14.55
N GLU A 428 -2.24 22.52 13.94
CA GLU A 428 -3.54 22.36 14.59
C GLU A 428 -3.46 21.49 15.86
N MET A 429 -2.54 20.51 15.93
CA MET A 429 -2.34 19.67 17.13
C MET A 429 -1.83 20.50 18.34
N PHE A 430 -1.05 21.57 18.10
CA PHE A 430 -0.50 22.45 19.13
C PHE A 430 -1.32 23.71 19.35
N ARG A 431 -2.46 23.88 18.66
CA ARG A 431 -3.33 25.05 18.82
C ARG A 431 -4.20 24.87 20.05
N ASP A 432 -4.30 25.92 20.87
CA ASP A 432 -5.22 25.94 21.99
C ASP A 432 -6.67 25.90 21.50
N VAL A 433 -7.52 25.20 22.24
CA VAL A 433 -8.95 25.13 21.99
C VAL A 433 -9.56 26.41 22.52
N GLU A 434 -10.27 27.17 21.68
CA GLU A 434 -10.94 28.41 22.09
C GLU A 434 -12.16 28.10 22.98
N ALA A 435 -12.41 28.95 23.98
CA ALA A 435 -13.45 28.71 24.99
C ALA A 435 -14.89 28.56 24.43
N ASP A 436 -15.13 29.06 23.22
CA ASP A 436 -16.43 28.99 22.52
C ASP A 436 -16.58 27.75 21.62
N GLU A 437 -15.51 26.95 21.44
CA GLU A 437 -15.58 25.67 20.72
C GLU A 437 -16.05 24.58 21.70
N PRO A 438 -16.94 23.66 21.28
CA PRO A 438 -17.32 22.54 22.14
C PRO A 438 -16.05 21.77 22.49
N MET A 439 -15.64 21.86 23.76
CA MET A 439 -14.46 21.17 24.25
C MET A 439 -14.62 19.67 23.97
N ILE A 440 -13.69 19.12 23.20
CA ILE A 440 -13.55 17.68 23.07
C ILE A 440 -12.74 17.23 24.29
N ASP A 441 -13.41 17.19 25.45
CA ASP A 441 -12.82 16.95 26.79
C ASP A 441 -12.27 15.53 27.01
N THR A 442 -12.20 14.70 25.97
CA THR A 442 -11.70 13.33 26.12
C THR A 442 -10.25 13.24 25.67
N PRO A 443 -9.30 13.08 26.63
CA PRO A 443 -7.92 12.75 26.26
C PRO A 443 -7.90 11.47 25.43
N LEU A 444 -7.14 11.48 24.34
CA LEU A 444 -7.04 10.36 23.43
C LEU A 444 -6.12 9.27 24.03
N HIS A 445 -6.71 8.27 24.66
CA HIS A 445 -5.97 7.15 25.23
C HIS A 445 -5.82 6.03 24.20
N LEU A 446 -4.57 5.82 23.71
CA LEU A 446 -4.27 4.66 22.87
C LEU A 446 -4.18 3.40 23.75
N PRO A 447 -4.87 2.30 23.42
CA PRO A 447 -4.59 1.00 23.99
C PRO A 447 -3.13 0.60 23.81
N LEU A 448 -2.63 -0.24 24.70
CA LEU A 448 -1.22 -0.64 24.70
C LEU A 448 -0.78 -1.21 23.34
N SER A 449 -1.62 -2.02 22.68
CA SER A 449 -1.34 -2.61 21.35
C SER A 449 -1.17 -1.55 20.28
N ALA A 450 -2.09 -0.58 20.21
CA ALA A 450 -2.06 0.50 19.24
C ALA A 450 -0.91 1.48 19.50
N GLY A 451 -0.71 1.86 20.77
CA GLY A 451 0.40 2.72 21.18
C GLY A 451 1.75 2.09 20.88
N ALA A 452 1.93 0.81 21.20
CA ALA A 452 3.16 0.06 20.91
C ALA A 452 3.43 0.01 19.39
N MET A 453 2.41 -0.28 18.56
CA MET A 453 2.57 -0.31 17.10
C MET A 453 2.95 1.06 16.53
N GLY A 454 2.31 2.12 17.01
CA GLY A 454 2.66 3.47 16.59
C GLY A 454 4.10 3.85 16.98
N VAL A 455 4.51 3.55 18.22
CA VAL A 455 5.89 3.80 18.69
C VAL A 455 6.90 2.97 17.90
N ILE A 456 6.64 1.69 17.66
CA ILE A 456 7.50 0.82 16.87
C ILE A 456 7.65 1.38 15.45
N ALA A 457 6.56 1.73 14.78
CA ALA A 457 6.58 2.28 13.42
C ALA A 457 7.42 3.57 13.35
N VAL A 458 7.22 4.48 14.30
CA VAL A 458 7.96 5.75 14.38
C VAL A 458 9.43 5.53 14.72
N ALA A 459 9.73 4.66 15.69
CA ALA A 459 11.11 4.33 16.05
C ALA A 459 11.87 3.75 14.85
N PHE A 460 11.25 2.83 14.10
CA PHE A 460 11.86 2.29 12.89
C PHE A 460 12.13 3.37 11.83
N THR A 461 11.19 4.32 11.62
CA THR A 461 11.42 5.40 10.65
C THR A 461 12.57 6.32 11.05
N LEU A 462 12.76 6.57 12.34
CA LEU A 462 13.90 7.36 12.85
C LEU A 462 15.20 6.57 12.77
N VAL A 463 15.22 5.31 13.20
CA VAL A 463 16.40 4.44 13.12
C VAL A 463 16.87 4.28 11.68
N ILE A 464 15.96 3.96 10.74
CA ILE A 464 16.30 3.83 9.32
C ILE A 464 16.75 5.17 8.73
N GLY A 465 16.21 6.29 9.22
CA GLY A 465 16.61 7.63 8.79
C GLY A 465 18.06 7.98 9.13
N VAL A 466 18.57 7.47 10.26
CA VAL A 466 19.96 7.65 10.71
C VAL A 466 20.87 6.52 10.21
N TRP A 467 20.36 5.29 10.20
CA TRP A 467 21.08 4.08 9.80
C TRP A 467 20.31 3.28 8.76
N ALA A 468 20.40 3.71 7.51
CA ALA A 468 19.63 3.14 6.40
C ALA A 468 20.18 1.79 5.89
N GLU A 469 21.40 1.42 6.29
CA GLU A 469 22.13 0.29 5.74
C GLU A 469 21.38 -1.06 5.84
N PRO A 470 20.77 -1.46 6.98
CA PRO A 470 20.08 -2.74 7.10
C PRO A 470 18.92 -2.87 6.10
N LEU A 471 18.12 -1.81 5.94
CA LEU A 471 17.02 -1.81 4.99
C LEU A 471 17.52 -1.77 3.55
N SER A 472 18.62 -1.08 3.31
CA SER A 472 19.30 -1.05 2.01
C SER A 472 19.79 -2.44 1.60
N ILE A 473 20.39 -3.21 2.52
CA ILE A 473 20.84 -4.59 2.27
C ILE A 473 19.64 -5.50 1.97
N PHE A 474 18.57 -5.41 2.76
CA PHE A 474 17.34 -6.19 2.56
C PHE A 474 16.72 -5.91 1.17
N SER A 475 16.66 -4.63 0.77
CA SER A 475 16.20 -4.25 -0.56
C SER A 475 17.13 -4.75 -1.68
N ASN A 476 18.45 -4.74 -1.48
CA ASN A 476 19.41 -5.22 -2.47
C ASN A 476 19.25 -6.72 -2.77
N ILE A 477 19.03 -7.57 -1.74
CA ILE A 477 18.80 -9.00 -1.93
C ILE A 477 17.55 -9.22 -2.77
N ALA A 478 16.46 -8.50 -2.50
CA ALA A 478 15.23 -8.58 -3.27
C ALA A 478 15.44 -8.17 -4.74
N VAL A 479 16.20 -7.10 -5.00
CA VAL A 479 16.55 -6.64 -6.36
C VAL A 479 17.40 -7.67 -7.10
N TYR A 480 18.39 -8.24 -6.43
CA TYR A 480 19.29 -9.20 -7.05
C TYR A 480 18.56 -10.47 -7.56
N THR A 481 17.55 -10.93 -6.79
CA THR A 481 16.72 -12.07 -7.20
C THR A 481 15.74 -11.72 -8.33
N PHE A 482 15.34 -10.46 -8.41
CA PHE A 482 14.40 -9.97 -9.42
C PHE A 482 15.05 -9.75 -10.79
N MET A 483 16.32 -9.34 -10.83
CA MET A 483 17.05 -8.99 -12.06
C MET A 483 17.74 -10.21 -12.71
N ARG A 484 17.75 -11.36 -12.05
CA ARG A 484 18.23 -12.66 -12.59
C ARG A 484 17.11 -13.40 -13.33
#